data_5ecda1a7ee7e87d1507d411e761a0f36
#
_entry.id   5ecda1a7ee7e87d1507d411e761a0f36
#
_cell.length_a   1.000
_cell.length_b   1.000
_cell.length_c   1.000
_cell.angle_alpha   90.00
_cell.angle_beta   90.00
_cell.angle_gamma   90.00
#
_symmetry.space_group_name_H-M   'P 1'
#
loop_
_entity.id
_entity.type
_entity.pdbx_description
1 polymer ?
#
loop_
_entity_poly.entity_id
_entity_poly.type
_entity_poly.pdbx_seq_one_letter_code
_entity_poly.pdbx_strand_id
1 'polypeptide(L)'
;NGIKNTPITSVPKTEGADVPIIGGMVAAWADTPSARYSPSRLFKLMRHFANANAEYFAANYQPAEKALETIPKDSNRYTAESFAAVKEAEKAIRSLDSNLSRAQQDTIEQAIVTLQEAIKNLVLTPEAQKEEDAKRELEKLNKNKVISIDAGRKYFSLEQLKRIVDKASELGYSDAHLLLGNDGLRFLLDDMTITANGKTYASDD
;
A
#
# COMPACT_ATOMS: atom_id res chain seq x y z
N ASN A 1 -25.76 -30.76 10.35
CA ASN A 1 -26.71 -30.25 9.35
C ASN A 1 -25.90 -29.47 8.35
N GLY A 2 -25.63 -30.11 7.20
CA GLY A 2 -24.88 -29.47 6.11
C GLY A 2 -25.74 -28.38 5.46
N ILE A 3 -25.08 -27.29 5.08
CA ILE A 3 -25.67 -26.24 4.24
C ILE A 3 -25.93 -26.89 2.88
N LYS A 4 -27.18 -27.08 2.53
CA LYS A 4 -27.53 -27.53 1.19
C LYS A 4 -27.52 -26.32 0.25
N ASN A 5 -26.56 -26.27 -0.65
CA ASN A 5 -26.56 -25.35 -1.76
C ASN A 5 -27.49 -25.87 -2.86
N THR A 6 -28.73 -25.46 -2.79
CA THR A 6 -29.72 -25.87 -3.79
C THR A 6 -30.00 -24.66 -4.68
N PRO A 7 -29.66 -24.70 -5.96
CA PRO A 7 -30.05 -23.64 -6.89
C PRO A 7 -31.57 -23.47 -6.93
N ILE A 8 -32.05 -22.26 -7.12
CA ILE A 8 -33.49 -21.95 -7.19
C ILE A 8 -34.17 -22.79 -8.29
N THR A 9 -33.45 -23.01 -9.37
CA THR A 9 -33.91 -23.81 -10.53
C THR A 9 -34.08 -25.30 -10.24
N SER A 10 -33.46 -25.81 -9.16
CA SER A 10 -33.52 -27.22 -8.74
C SER A 10 -34.63 -27.51 -7.74
N VAL A 11 -35.40 -26.50 -7.33
CA VAL A 11 -36.56 -26.69 -6.45
C VAL A 11 -37.65 -27.45 -7.21
N PRO A 12 -38.08 -28.64 -6.75
CA PRO A 12 -39.11 -29.39 -7.45
C PRO A 12 -40.40 -28.57 -7.52
N LYS A 13 -40.94 -28.43 -8.71
CA LYS A 13 -42.28 -27.87 -8.90
C LYS A 13 -43.30 -28.93 -8.47
N THR A 14 -44.29 -28.53 -7.71
CA THR A 14 -45.41 -29.39 -7.38
C THR A 14 -46.21 -29.64 -8.68
N GLU A 15 -46.44 -30.90 -9.05
CA GLU A 15 -47.18 -31.25 -10.24
C GLU A 15 -48.54 -30.56 -10.21
N GLY A 16 -48.89 -29.86 -11.31
CA GLY A 16 -50.16 -29.15 -11.46
C GLY A 16 -50.22 -27.73 -10.86
N ALA A 17 -49.16 -27.22 -10.23
CA ALA A 17 -49.12 -25.85 -9.75
C ALA A 17 -48.26 -24.97 -10.69
N ASP A 18 -48.90 -24.09 -11.43
CA ASP A 18 -48.23 -23.10 -12.27
C ASP A 18 -47.87 -21.84 -11.47
N VAL A 19 -47.15 -22.06 -10.37
CA VAL A 19 -46.72 -20.99 -9.48
C VAL A 19 -45.29 -20.64 -9.82
N PRO A 20 -45.01 -19.41 -10.28
CA PRO A 20 -43.66 -18.99 -10.59
C PRO A 20 -42.81 -18.90 -9.27
N ILE A 21 -41.59 -19.41 -9.33
CA ILE A 21 -40.60 -19.17 -8.26
C ILE A 21 -40.11 -17.74 -8.44
N ILE A 22 -40.47 -16.85 -7.49
CA ILE A 22 -40.12 -15.43 -7.52
C ILE A 22 -38.83 -15.10 -6.80
N GLY A 23 -38.24 -16.07 -6.09
CA GLY A 23 -36.98 -15.85 -5.37
C GLY A 23 -36.67 -16.91 -4.32
N GLY A 24 -35.59 -16.72 -3.60
CA GLY A 24 -35.17 -17.53 -2.50
C GLY A 24 -34.79 -16.67 -1.30
N MET A 25 -34.81 -17.26 -0.13
CA MET A 25 -34.48 -16.58 1.13
C MET A 25 -33.37 -17.32 1.87
N VAL A 26 -32.39 -16.57 2.36
CA VAL A 26 -31.40 -17.06 3.33
C VAL A 26 -31.88 -16.65 4.71
N ALA A 27 -32.24 -17.62 5.55
CA ALA A 27 -32.63 -17.37 6.92
C ALA A 27 -31.54 -17.83 7.89
N ALA A 28 -31.16 -16.94 8.80
CA ALA A 28 -30.37 -17.29 9.96
C ALA A 28 -31.32 -17.60 11.10
N TRP A 29 -31.48 -18.89 11.41
CA TRP A 29 -32.39 -19.38 12.44
C TRP A 29 -31.59 -19.84 13.63
N ALA A 30 -31.96 -19.37 14.85
CA ALA A 30 -31.43 -19.87 16.09
C ALA A 30 -32.55 -19.98 17.11
N ASP A 31 -32.85 -21.20 17.53
CA ASP A 31 -33.87 -21.48 18.56
C ASP A 31 -33.37 -21.14 19.96
N THR A 32 -32.08 -20.99 20.15
CA THR A 32 -31.46 -20.60 21.41
C THR A 32 -30.41 -19.53 21.20
N PRO A 33 -30.33 -18.52 22.09
CA PRO A 33 -29.25 -17.56 22.06
C PRO A 33 -27.92 -18.28 22.37
N SER A 34 -27.20 -18.70 21.35
CA SER A 34 -25.90 -19.35 21.53
C SER A 34 -24.80 -18.42 21.09
N ALA A 35 -23.71 -18.38 21.85
CA ALA A 35 -22.46 -17.71 21.53
C ALA A 35 -21.82 -18.20 20.21
N ARG A 36 -22.39 -19.23 19.58
CA ARG A 36 -21.92 -19.78 18.29
C ARG A 36 -22.49 -19.07 17.06
N TYR A 37 -23.46 -18.19 17.26
CA TYR A 37 -23.96 -17.37 16.15
C TYR A 37 -23.01 -16.22 15.91
N SER A 38 -22.30 -16.26 14.79
CA SER A 38 -21.42 -15.17 14.40
C SER A 38 -21.84 -14.60 13.03
N PRO A 39 -21.74 -13.27 12.82
CA PRO A 39 -22.00 -12.65 11.53
C PRO A 39 -21.22 -13.29 10.38
N SER A 40 -20.00 -13.79 10.62
CA SER A 40 -19.17 -14.45 9.63
C SER A 40 -19.80 -15.74 9.09
N ARG A 41 -20.58 -16.47 9.89
CA ARG A 41 -21.31 -17.67 9.43
C ARG A 41 -22.46 -17.28 8.51
N LEU A 42 -23.19 -16.23 8.86
CA LEU A 42 -24.25 -15.69 8.01
C LEU A 42 -23.69 -15.20 6.68
N PHE A 43 -22.58 -14.44 6.69
CA PHE A 43 -21.94 -13.96 5.46
C PHE A 43 -21.45 -15.11 4.57
N LYS A 44 -20.93 -16.19 5.17
CA LYS A 44 -20.60 -17.41 4.42
C LYS A 44 -21.83 -18.00 3.75
N LEU A 45 -22.93 -18.14 4.47
CA LEU A 45 -24.17 -18.70 3.97
C LEU A 45 -24.73 -17.84 2.82
N MET A 46 -24.79 -16.53 3.00
CA MET A 46 -25.22 -15.58 1.97
C MET A 46 -24.36 -15.68 0.71
N ARG A 47 -23.04 -15.79 0.88
CA ARG A 47 -22.11 -15.97 -0.25
C ARG A 47 -22.36 -17.28 -0.99
N HIS A 48 -22.53 -18.38 -0.26
CA HIS A 48 -22.83 -19.67 -0.86
C HIS A 48 -24.15 -19.65 -1.64
N PHE A 49 -25.19 -19.06 -1.08
CA PHE A 49 -26.47 -18.94 -1.73
C PHE A 49 -26.38 -18.08 -2.99
N ALA A 50 -25.72 -16.94 -2.92
CA ALA A 50 -25.51 -16.06 -4.06
C ALA A 50 -24.69 -16.73 -5.18
N ASN A 51 -23.66 -17.53 -4.81
CA ASN A 51 -22.86 -18.25 -5.82
C ASN A 51 -23.66 -19.41 -6.46
N ALA A 52 -24.46 -20.13 -5.68
CA ALA A 52 -25.30 -21.22 -6.20
C ALA A 52 -26.41 -20.72 -7.11
N ASN A 53 -26.76 -19.44 -7.02
CA ASN A 53 -27.81 -18.80 -7.80
C ASN A 53 -27.27 -17.57 -8.55
N ALA A 54 -26.06 -17.67 -9.04
CA ALA A 54 -25.30 -16.52 -9.58
C ALA A 54 -26.03 -15.82 -10.76
N GLU A 55 -26.85 -16.52 -11.51
CA GLU A 55 -27.65 -15.96 -12.60
C GLU A 55 -28.72 -14.96 -12.13
N TYR A 56 -29.18 -15.10 -10.89
CA TYR A 56 -30.25 -14.27 -10.33
C TYR A 56 -29.73 -13.11 -9.46
N PHE A 57 -28.44 -13.09 -9.18
CA PHE A 57 -27.81 -12.01 -8.42
C PHE A 57 -27.08 -11.06 -9.36
N ALA A 58 -27.20 -9.77 -9.08
CA ALA A 58 -26.43 -8.76 -9.82
C ALA A 58 -24.92 -8.92 -9.58
N ALA A 59 -24.13 -8.62 -10.59
CA ALA A 59 -22.70 -8.52 -10.50
C ALA A 59 -22.29 -7.36 -9.55
N ASN A 60 -21.10 -7.46 -8.99
CA ASN A 60 -20.55 -6.41 -8.13
C ASN A 60 -19.65 -5.47 -8.93
N TYR A 61 -20.09 -4.23 -9.14
CA TYR A 61 -19.36 -3.19 -9.88
C TYR A 61 -18.45 -2.33 -9.01
N GLN A 62 -18.55 -2.40 -7.68
CA GLN A 62 -17.72 -1.59 -6.77
C GLN A 62 -16.21 -1.73 -7.02
N PRO A 63 -15.65 -2.92 -7.31
CA PRO A 63 -14.23 -3.04 -7.65
C PRO A 63 -13.86 -2.29 -8.93
N ALA A 64 -14.75 -2.23 -9.93
CA ALA A 64 -14.53 -1.51 -11.18
C ALA A 64 -14.54 0.02 -10.93
N GLU A 65 -15.46 0.52 -10.12
CA GLU A 65 -15.52 1.93 -9.73
C GLU A 65 -14.23 2.36 -9.01
N LYS A 66 -13.76 1.55 -8.06
CA LYS A 66 -12.49 1.78 -7.38
C LYS A 66 -11.28 1.72 -8.30
N ALA A 67 -11.29 0.81 -9.28
CA ALA A 67 -10.22 0.73 -10.27
C ALA A 67 -10.17 1.99 -11.15
N LEU A 68 -11.32 2.55 -11.54
CA LEU A 68 -11.39 3.80 -12.28
C LEU A 68 -10.81 4.99 -11.49
N GLU A 69 -10.94 5.01 -10.16
CA GLU A 69 -10.37 6.05 -9.31
C GLU A 69 -8.82 6.03 -9.29
N THR A 70 -8.20 4.91 -9.66
CA THR A 70 -6.73 4.77 -9.72
C THR A 70 -6.12 5.37 -10.98
N ILE A 71 -6.93 5.76 -11.97
CA ILE A 71 -6.44 6.39 -13.20
C ILE A 71 -5.75 7.72 -12.85
N PRO A 72 -4.50 7.94 -13.31
CA PRO A 72 -3.81 9.20 -13.09
C PRO A 72 -4.58 10.39 -13.66
N LYS A 73 -4.78 11.41 -12.84
CA LYS A 73 -5.55 12.61 -13.22
C LYS A 73 -4.81 13.50 -14.23
N ASP A 74 -3.50 13.53 -14.15
CA ASP A 74 -2.66 14.31 -15.06
C ASP A 74 -2.09 13.43 -16.18
N SER A 75 -2.82 13.38 -17.28
CA SER A 75 -2.44 12.60 -18.46
C SER A 75 -1.20 13.16 -19.18
N ASN A 76 -0.86 14.47 -18.98
CA ASN A 76 0.24 15.12 -19.68
C ASN A 76 1.62 14.62 -19.20
N ARG A 77 1.65 13.98 -18.04
CA ARG A 77 2.90 13.37 -17.52
C ARG A 77 3.31 12.10 -18.24
N TYR A 78 2.42 11.53 -19.07
CA TYR A 78 2.63 10.25 -19.74
C TYR A 78 2.64 10.41 -21.25
N THR A 79 3.31 9.50 -21.95
CA THR A 79 3.29 9.50 -23.41
C THR A 79 1.85 9.24 -23.92
N ALA A 80 1.47 9.90 -24.99
CA ALA A 80 0.14 9.77 -25.57
C ALA A 80 -0.20 8.31 -25.93
N GLU A 81 0.80 7.55 -26.40
CA GLU A 81 0.67 6.15 -26.76
C GLU A 81 0.36 5.28 -25.53
N SER A 82 1.13 5.41 -24.44
CA SER A 82 0.90 4.62 -23.21
C SER A 82 -0.41 4.99 -22.54
N PHE A 83 -0.79 6.28 -22.56
CA PHE A 83 -2.05 6.73 -21.96
C PHE A 83 -3.29 6.37 -22.80
N ALA A 84 -3.13 6.16 -24.11
CA ALA A 84 -4.23 5.69 -24.97
C ALA A 84 -4.75 4.31 -24.53
N ALA A 85 -3.85 3.40 -24.14
CA ALA A 85 -4.23 2.08 -23.61
C ALA A 85 -5.09 2.20 -22.34
N VAL A 86 -4.76 3.15 -21.44
CA VAL A 86 -5.56 3.42 -20.23
C VAL A 86 -6.96 3.94 -20.61
N LYS A 87 -7.06 4.84 -21.59
CA LYS A 87 -8.36 5.36 -22.05
C LYS A 87 -9.22 4.28 -22.68
N GLU A 88 -8.64 3.36 -23.45
CA GLU A 88 -9.37 2.23 -24.03
C GLU A 88 -9.87 1.28 -22.92
N ALA A 89 -9.05 0.96 -21.94
CA ALA A 89 -9.45 0.14 -20.81
C ALA A 89 -10.51 0.83 -19.93
N GLU A 90 -10.41 2.13 -19.69
CA GLU A 90 -11.45 2.93 -19.03
C GLU A 90 -12.78 2.85 -19.78
N LYS A 91 -12.75 3.06 -21.10
CA LYS A 91 -13.93 2.99 -21.94
C LYS A 91 -14.55 1.60 -21.90
N ALA A 92 -13.75 0.53 -21.92
CA ALA A 92 -14.24 -0.83 -21.81
C ALA A 92 -15.01 -1.05 -20.49
N ILE A 93 -14.49 -0.59 -19.35
CA ILE A 93 -15.18 -0.68 -18.06
C ILE A 93 -16.48 0.12 -18.07
N ARG A 94 -16.47 1.36 -18.58
CA ARG A 94 -17.65 2.23 -18.64
C ARG A 94 -18.74 1.74 -19.60
N SER A 95 -18.37 0.89 -20.58
CA SER A 95 -19.29 0.29 -21.53
C SER A 95 -19.82 -1.07 -21.10
N LEU A 96 -19.44 -1.58 -19.92
CA LEU A 96 -20.01 -2.82 -19.38
C LEU A 96 -21.52 -2.68 -19.20
N ASP A 97 -22.25 -3.74 -19.54
CA ASP A 97 -23.70 -3.80 -19.29
C ASP A 97 -23.95 -3.66 -17.79
N SER A 98 -24.82 -2.73 -17.41
CA SER A 98 -25.20 -2.50 -16.01
C SER A 98 -26.05 -3.63 -15.40
N ASN A 99 -26.52 -4.57 -16.23
CA ASN A 99 -27.39 -5.68 -15.82
C ASN A 99 -26.68 -7.03 -15.81
N LEU A 100 -25.35 -7.05 -15.80
CA LEU A 100 -24.63 -8.31 -15.68
C LEU A 100 -25.02 -9.04 -14.39
N SER A 101 -25.18 -10.36 -14.52
CA SER A 101 -25.39 -11.22 -13.36
C SER A 101 -24.05 -11.58 -12.70
N ARG A 102 -24.11 -12.09 -11.48
CA ARG A 102 -22.95 -12.60 -10.76
C ARG A 102 -22.23 -13.73 -11.49
N ALA A 103 -22.94 -14.50 -12.32
CA ALA A 103 -22.32 -15.51 -13.17
C ALA A 103 -21.36 -14.91 -14.22
N GLN A 104 -21.52 -13.63 -14.52
CA GLN A 104 -20.69 -12.86 -15.45
C GLN A 104 -19.68 -11.95 -14.74
N GLN A 105 -19.45 -12.14 -13.43
CA GLN A 105 -18.52 -11.33 -12.64
C GLN A 105 -17.10 -11.31 -13.23
N ASP A 106 -16.65 -12.41 -13.82
CA ASP A 106 -15.32 -12.54 -14.44
C ASP A 106 -15.12 -11.50 -15.57
N THR A 107 -16.19 -11.10 -16.28
CA THR A 107 -16.11 -10.06 -17.31
C THR A 107 -15.67 -8.72 -16.71
N ILE A 108 -16.22 -8.38 -15.55
CA ILE A 108 -15.84 -7.16 -14.82
C ILE A 108 -14.39 -7.26 -14.33
N GLU A 109 -14.02 -8.42 -13.76
CA GLU A 109 -12.68 -8.66 -13.22
C GLU A 109 -11.61 -8.59 -14.31
N GLN A 110 -11.88 -9.16 -15.49
CA GLN A 110 -10.97 -9.06 -16.63
C GLN A 110 -10.79 -7.61 -17.12
N ALA A 111 -11.87 -6.84 -17.17
CA ALA A 111 -11.77 -5.42 -17.53
C ALA A 111 -10.93 -4.62 -16.51
N ILE A 112 -11.05 -4.92 -15.21
CA ILE A 112 -10.25 -4.32 -14.16
C ILE A 112 -8.76 -4.69 -14.34
N VAL A 113 -8.45 -5.96 -14.58
CA VAL A 113 -7.07 -6.43 -14.81
C VAL A 113 -6.45 -5.69 -16.00
N THR A 114 -7.20 -5.57 -17.12
CA THR A 114 -6.74 -4.83 -18.29
C THR A 114 -6.41 -3.38 -17.97
N LEU A 115 -7.25 -2.70 -17.18
CA LEU A 115 -6.98 -1.33 -16.76
C LEU A 115 -5.73 -1.24 -15.87
N GLN A 116 -5.59 -2.15 -14.91
CA GLN A 116 -4.44 -2.18 -14.00
C GLN A 116 -3.13 -2.43 -14.75
N GLU A 117 -3.14 -3.31 -15.75
CA GLU A 117 -1.99 -3.57 -16.63
C GLU A 117 -1.65 -2.33 -17.46
N ALA A 118 -2.65 -1.66 -18.02
CA ALA A 118 -2.45 -0.43 -18.78
C ALA A 118 -1.84 0.67 -17.90
N ILE A 119 -2.32 0.84 -16.66
CA ILE A 119 -1.76 1.81 -15.71
C ILE A 119 -0.31 1.44 -15.33
N LYS A 120 -0.03 0.17 -15.09
CA LYS A 120 1.32 -0.32 -14.77
C LYS A 120 2.33 -0.06 -15.89
N ASN A 121 1.86 -0.11 -17.13
CA ASN A 121 2.67 0.07 -18.34
C ASN A 121 2.74 1.53 -18.80
N LEU A 122 2.29 2.49 -17.99
CA LEU A 122 2.41 3.90 -18.30
C LEU A 122 3.87 4.34 -18.38
N VAL A 123 4.20 5.07 -19.43
CA VAL A 123 5.53 5.60 -19.70
C VAL A 123 5.49 7.11 -19.49
N LEU A 124 6.34 7.62 -18.61
CA LEU A 124 6.48 9.05 -18.38
C LEU A 124 7.05 9.76 -19.63
N THR A 125 6.62 10.99 -19.86
CA THR A 125 7.29 11.86 -20.82
C THR A 125 8.73 12.18 -20.37
N PRO A 126 9.65 12.54 -21.28
CA PRO A 126 11.02 12.90 -20.90
C PRO A 126 11.10 14.04 -19.87
N GLU A 127 10.17 14.98 -19.92
CA GLU A 127 10.04 16.09 -18.97
C GLU A 127 9.62 15.57 -17.59
N ALA A 128 8.56 14.77 -17.54
CA ALA A 128 8.06 14.18 -16.28
C ALA A 128 9.10 13.23 -15.67
N GLN A 129 9.85 12.50 -16.48
CA GLN A 129 10.95 11.64 -16.00
C GLN A 129 12.05 12.45 -15.33
N LYS A 130 12.45 13.58 -15.93
CA LYS A 130 13.43 14.48 -15.34
C LYS A 130 12.97 15.06 -13.99
N GLU A 131 11.69 15.42 -13.89
CA GLU A 131 11.11 15.88 -12.63
C GLU A 131 11.16 14.80 -11.55
N GLU A 132 10.78 13.55 -11.89
CA GLU A 132 10.83 12.44 -10.95
C GLU A 132 12.27 12.11 -10.53
N ASP A 133 13.22 12.15 -11.45
CA ASP A 133 14.61 11.90 -11.15
C ASP A 133 15.20 13.00 -10.25
N ALA A 134 14.88 14.28 -10.53
CA ALA A 134 15.26 15.39 -9.68
C ALA A 134 14.65 15.29 -8.27
N LYS A 135 13.39 14.88 -8.18
CA LYS A 135 12.72 14.65 -6.90
C LYS A 135 13.37 13.52 -6.11
N ARG A 136 13.71 12.41 -6.77
CA ARG A 136 14.42 11.29 -6.13
C ARG A 136 15.80 11.68 -5.63
N GLU A 137 16.55 12.49 -6.41
CA GLU A 137 17.83 13.01 -5.96
C GLU A 137 17.67 13.94 -4.75
N LEU A 138 16.68 14.82 -4.76
CA LEU A 138 16.37 15.69 -3.62
C LEU A 138 15.96 14.87 -2.38
N GLU A 139 15.18 13.82 -2.56
CA GLU A 139 14.81 12.91 -1.47
C GLU A 139 16.02 12.16 -0.89
N LYS A 140 16.99 11.76 -1.74
CA LYS A 140 18.26 11.18 -1.27
C LYS A 140 19.05 12.17 -0.45
N LEU A 141 19.18 13.41 -0.93
CA LEU A 141 19.87 14.49 -0.20
C LEU A 141 19.18 14.83 1.11
N ASN A 142 17.85 14.77 1.15
CA ASN A 142 17.08 15.05 2.37
C ASN A 142 17.09 13.89 3.39
N LYS A 143 17.50 12.69 2.99
CA LYS A 143 17.63 11.55 3.92
C LYS A 143 18.81 11.70 4.86
N ASN A 144 19.91 12.29 4.36
CA ASN A 144 21.14 12.46 5.14
C ASN A 144 21.20 13.88 5.71
N LYS A 145 20.64 14.07 6.89
CA LYS A 145 20.75 15.31 7.66
C LYS A 145 21.95 15.17 8.59
N VAL A 146 23.04 15.85 8.26
CA VAL A 146 24.28 15.74 9.00
C VAL A 146 24.48 16.98 9.88
N ILE A 147 24.77 16.77 11.17
CA ILE A 147 25.33 17.82 12.02
C ILE A 147 26.85 17.69 12.01
N SER A 148 27.56 18.78 11.77
CA SER A 148 29.02 18.80 11.84
C SER A 148 29.47 19.51 13.12
N ILE A 149 30.30 18.84 13.91
CA ILE A 149 30.82 19.33 15.16
C ILE A 149 32.35 19.50 15.03
N ASP A 150 32.84 20.72 15.10
CA ASP A 150 34.28 20.99 15.07
C ASP A 150 34.87 20.83 16.48
N ALA A 151 35.30 19.61 16.82
CA ALA A 151 35.99 19.27 18.06
C ALA A 151 37.52 19.50 17.97
N GLY A 152 38.06 19.82 16.78
CA GLY A 152 39.44 20.16 16.60
C GLY A 152 39.81 21.56 17.15
N ARG A 153 38.85 22.49 17.10
CA ARG A 153 39.04 23.88 17.57
C ARG A 153 38.49 24.13 18.94
N LYS A 154 37.53 23.33 19.42
CA LYS A 154 36.89 23.48 20.73
C LYS A 154 36.78 22.13 21.40
N TYR A 155 37.18 22.11 22.67
CA TYR A 155 36.98 20.92 23.52
C TYR A 155 35.50 20.74 23.84
N PHE A 156 35.01 19.54 23.63
CA PHE A 156 33.73 19.05 24.10
C PHE A 156 33.93 17.84 24.98
N SER A 157 33.35 17.85 26.17
CA SER A 157 33.35 16.66 27.01
C SER A 157 32.46 15.57 26.37
N LEU A 158 32.69 14.32 26.73
CA LEU A 158 31.86 13.20 26.25
C LEU A 158 30.37 13.43 26.52
N GLU A 159 30.04 13.95 27.70
CA GLU A 159 28.65 14.28 28.05
C GLU A 159 28.06 15.37 27.16
N GLN A 160 28.86 16.40 26.83
CA GLN A 160 28.40 17.44 25.89
C GLN A 160 28.14 16.86 24.48
N LEU A 161 29.03 16.01 23.98
CA LEU A 161 28.85 15.36 22.69
C LEU A 161 27.60 14.47 22.68
N LYS A 162 27.42 13.64 23.71
CA LYS A 162 26.20 12.81 23.86
C LYS A 162 24.94 13.68 23.83
N ARG A 163 24.88 14.75 24.59
CA ARG A 163 23.72 15.66 24.59
C ARG A 163 23.47 16.31 23.25
N ILE A 164 24.52 16.65 22.48
CA ILE A 164 24.38 17.21 21.13
C ILE A 164 23.82 16.16 20.19
N VAL A 165 24.34 14.93 20.23
CA VAL A 165 23.88 13.82 19.39
C VAL A 165 22.44 13.44 19.73
N ASP A 166 22.08 13.32 21.01
CA ASP A 166 20.72 13.04 21.43
C ASP A 166 19.75 14.11 20.92
N LYS A 167 20.14 15.39 21.06
CA LYS A 167 19.32 16.50 20.58
C LYS A 167 19.21 16.54 19.06
N ALA A 168 20.28 16.22 18.35
CA ALA A 168 20.28 16.12 16.90
C ALA A 168 19.33 14.97 16.44
N SER A 169 19.38 13.82 17.13
CA SER A 169 18.48 12.68 16.87
C SER A 169 17.01 13.07 17.10
N GLU A 170 16.68 13.74 18.21
CA GLU A 170 15.32 14.25 18.46
C GLU A 170 14.83 15.20 17.35
N LEU A 171 15.73 15.97 16.74
CA LEU A 171 15.42 16.90 15.65
C LEU A 171 15.43 16.23 14.27
N GLY A 172 15.68 14.92 14.20
CA GLY A 172 15.65 14.14 12.97
C GLY A 172 16.92 14.22 12.12
N TYR A 173 18.09 14.56 12.73
CA TYR A 173 19.38 14.37 12.09
C TYR A 173 19.71 12.88 12.04
N SER A 174 20.25 12.40 10.90
CA SER A 174 20.60 10.99 10.67
C SER A 174 22.05 10.69 11.01
N ASP A 175 22.93 11.70 10.94
CA ASP A 175 24.37 11.53 11.03
C ASP A 175 25.02 12.66 11.82
N ALA A 176 26.09 12.34 12.54
CA ALA A 176 26.97 13.31 13.18
C ALA A 176 28.39 13.19 12.61
N HIS A 177 28.92 14.29 12.08
CA HIS A 177 30.27 14.39 11.59
C HIS A 177 31.14 15.12 12.63
N LEU A 178 32.09 14.41 13.24
CA LEU A 178 33.01 14.94 14.22
C LEU A 178 34.36 15.26 13.59
N LEU A 179 34.72 16.54 13.55
CA LEU A 179 36.00 17.02 13.05
C LEU A 179 37.02 17.05 14.18
N LEU A 180 38.02 16.17 14.11
CA LEU A 180 38.97 15.96 15.21
C LEU A 180 40.34 16.65 15.00
N GLY A 181 40.67 17.07 13.81
CA GLY A 181 42.05 17.28 13.40
C GLY A 181 42.48 18.66 12.92
N ASN A 182 41.80 19.77 13.23
CA ASN A 182 42.11 21.06 12.56
C ASN A 182 43.28 21.86 13.21
N ASP A 183 43.47 21.83 14.55
CA ASP A 183 44.45 22.65 15.25
C ASP A 183 45.18 21.93 16.40
N GLY A 184 45.37 20.65 16.28
CA GLY A 184 45.91 19.80 17.33
C GLY A 184 44.85 18.88 17.91
N LEU A 185 45.28 17.71 18.30
CA LEU A 185 44.42 16.69 18.85
C LEU A 185 43.86 17.16 20.19
N ARG A 186 42.61 17.61 20.19
CA ARG A 186 41.88 17.96 21.41
C ARG A 186 40.91 16.86 21.82
N PHE A 187 41.06 15.69 21.23
CA PHE A 187 40.22 14.53 21.44
C PHE A 187 41.11 13.29 21.39
N LEU A 188 41.13 12.52 22.45
CA LEU A 188 41.76 11.21 22.48
C LEU A 188 40.66 10.16 22.25
N LEU A 189 40.92 9.26 21.32
CA LEU A 189 40.09 8.07 21.15
C LEU A 189 40.50 7.03 22.15
N ASP A 190 39.60 6.16 22.56
CA ASP A 190 39.91 5.01 23.39
C ASP A 190 41.09 4.23 22.77
N ASP A 191 41.99 3.76 23.55
CA ASP A 191 43.25 3.08 23.16
C ASP A 191 44.30 3.94 22.46
N MET A 192 44.11 5.26 22.35
CA MET A 192 45.17 6.15 21.83
C MET A 192 46.14 6.60 22.89
N THR A 193 47.41 6.44 22.57
CA THR A 193 48.50 7.10 23.32
C THR A 193 49.25 8.05 22.41
N ILE A 194 49.55 9.24 22.87
CA ILE A 194 50.35 10.24 22.14
C ILE A 194 51.55 10.64 22.98
N THR A 195 52.72 10.57 22.37
CA THR A 195 53.94 11.08 23.00
C THR A 195 54.35 12.41 22.41
N ALA A 196 54.30 13.46 23.20
CA ALA A 196 54.70 14.81 22.80
C ALA A 196 55.60 15.41 23.86
N ASN A 197 56.70 16.06 23.47
CA ASN A 197 57.66 16.70 24.37
C ASN A 197 58.19 15.76 25.48
N GLY A 198 58.39 14.48 25.16
CA GLY A 198 58.90 13.49 26.12
C GLY A 198 57.87 13.00 27.16
N LYS A 199 56.59 13.40 27.03
CA LYS A 199 55.50 12.96 27.90
C LYS A 199 54.47 12.16 27.07
N THR A 200 54.08 11.03 27.60
CA THR A 200 53.04 10.21 26.98
C THR A 200 51.69 10.53 27.63
N TYR A 201 50.68 10.75 26.81
CA TYR A 201 49.29 10.97 27.21
C TYR A 201 48.46 9.78 26.71
N ALA A 202 47.63 9.26 27.60
CA ALA A 202 46.68 8.17 27.26
C ALA A 202 45.24 8.68 27.33
N SER A 203 44.32 7.93 26.76
CA SER A 203 42.88 8.27 26.75
C SER A 203 42.27 8.34 28.16
N ASP A 204 42.93 7.70 29.13
CA ASP A 204 42.48 7.63 30.54
C ASP A 204 43.05 8.77 31.42
N ASP A 205 43.93 9.62 30.88
CA ASP A 205 44.50 10.78 31.53
C ASP A 205 43.60 12.01 31.25
#